data_56e8b49f5fd340c0d8f0bd79c1324ce4
#
_entry.id   56e8b49f5fd340c0d8f0bd79c1324ce4
#
_cell.length_a   1.000
_cell.length_b   1.000
_cell.length_c   1.000
_cell.angle_alpha   90.00
_cell.angle_beta   90.00
_cell.angle_gamma   90.00
#
_symmetry.space_group_name_H-M   'P 1'
#
loop_
_entity.id
_entity.type
_entity.pdbx_description
1 polymer ?
#
loop_
_entity_poly.entity_id
_entity_poly.type
_entity_poly.pdbx_seq_one_letter_code
_entity_poly.pdbx_strand_id
1 'polypeptide(L)'
;MIPFIKAESDRDAAFVLGMVHAHLRLGQMYMMKEVVNHRLASHAGPIATGIDHSLMAMDLFSAVDDIETSLDSDTRDWLQAFVDGLNHYQSSMKDLPLELRMLSLKPEPWTLRDILSFGRLVSADVNWFYWFSHLKLLDDPLWQEYWQELLTKGNGTTLSSPLSDGSTTDLIKNYARWGSNAFVVSAAKSETGHAIMATDPHLGLMLPNIWLIAGYQSPSYHVLGLMFPGLPVVLVGRNKDIAFSGTNMRSASSDLYAIDAQDPSITSRTARIKVRGWFDKKVILRRSAIGPIISDAKSFKSGTRTLAMRWVGHEPSDELGAALKMNKAKDWNSFQSAFQSYAVSGQNYLYADTKDNIGLLPAVKIPRRSYDKPPSLVLQSDVPKLQWNGYLDSNSLPYTFNPPSAFIASANNQPMPTATPLGFFSRLQTA
;
A
#
# COMPACT_ATOMS: atom_id res chain seq x y z
N MET A 1 7.13 23.53 -11.72
CA MET A 1 6.17 23.41 -12.86
C MET A 1 5.44 22.09 -12.69
N ILE A 2 4.09 22.10 -12.80
CA ILE A 2 3.27 20.89 -12.74
C ILE A 2 2.97 20.47 -14.19
N PRO A 3 3.38 19.27 -14.63
CA PRO A 3 3.09 18.80 -15.99
C PRO A 3 1.59 18.56 -16.17
N PHE A 4 1.07 18.97 -17.33
CA PHE A 4 -0.29 18.69 -17.75
C PHE A 4 -0.27 18.23 -19.22
N ILE A 5 -0.72 17.00 -19.45
CA ILE A 5 -0.72 16.32 -20.75
C ILE A 5 -2.08 16.54 -21.42
N LYS A 6 -2.08 16.91 -22.70
CA LYS A 6 -3.27 16.87 -23.55
C LYS A 6 -3.00 15.89 -24.69
N ALA A 7 -3.85 14.91 -24.86
CA ALA A 7 -3.71 13.86 -25.85
C ALA A 7 -5.04 13.56 -26.55
N GLU A 8 -4.94 13.12 -27.80
CA GLU A 8 -6.11 12.77 -28.63
C GLU A 8 -6.62 11.34 -28.37
N SER A 9 -5.77 10.50 -27.73
CA SER A 9 -6.16 9.17 -27.28
C SER A 9 -5.74 8.91 -25.84
N ASP A 10 -6.41 7.95 -25.16
CA ASP A 10 -6.04 7.51 -23.82
C ASP A 10 -4.65 6.86 -23.82
N ARG A 11 -4.32 6.12 -24.88
CA ARG A 11 -3.00 5.50 -25.08
C ARG A 11 -1.89 6.53 -25.13
N ASP A 12 -2.05 7.60 -25.90
CA ASP A 12 -1.05 8.67 -25.98
C ASP A 12 -0.89 9.41 -24.65
N ALA A 13 -2.00 9.63 -23.91
CA ALA A 13 -1.94 10.20 -22.57
C ALA A 13 -1.11 9.34 -21.62
N ALA A 14 -1.34 8.03 -21.60
CA ALA A 14 -0.58 7.09 -20.77
C ALA A 14 0.88 7.01 -21.19
N PHE A 15 1.18 6.96 -22.49
CA PHE A 15 2.53 6.96 -23.03
C PHE A 15 3.32 8.22 -22.61
N VAL A 16 2.76 9.40 -22.83
CA VAL A 16 3.40 10.66 -22.44
C VAL A 16 3.54 10.76 -20.92
N LEU A 17 2.56 10.24 -20.15
CA LEU A 17 2.66 10.17 -18.70
C LEU A 17 3.86 9.31 -18.25
N GLY A 18 4.14 8.19 -18.95
CA GLY A 18 5.34 7.38 -18.74
C GLY A 18 6.62 8.19 -18.96
N MET A 19 6.70 8.95 -20.05
CA MET A 19 7.83 9.85 -20.31
C MET A 19 8.01 10.90 -19.21
N VAL A 20 6.92 11.49 -18.71
CA VAL A 20 6.93 12.49 -17.64
C VAL A 20 7.45 11.88 -16.34
N HIS A 21 6.98 10.69 -15.97
CA HIS A 21 7.47 9.98 -14.78
C HIS A 21 8.97 9.68 -14.90
N ALA A 22 9.42 9.18 -16.05
CA ALA A 22 10.84 8.91 -16.29
C ALA A 22 11.66 10.22 -16.25
N HIS A 23 11.19 11.28 -16.88
CA HIS A 23 11.90 12.57 -16.90
C HIS A 23 12.12 13.13 -15.49
N LEU A 24 11.11 13.04 -14.62
CA LEU A 24 11.13 13.69 -13.32
C LEU A 24 11.65 12.81 -12.17
N ARG A 25 11.54 11.48 -12.31
CA ARG A 25 11.67 10.55 -11.17
C ARG A 25 12.40 9.24 -11.49
N LEU A 26 13.13 9.15 -12.60
CA LEU A 26 13.73 7.88 -13.05
C LEU A 26 14.61 7.24 -11.98
N GLY A 27 15.48 8.02 -11.31
CA GLY A 27 16.33 7.51 -10.25
C GLY A 27 15.54 6.91 -9.09
N GLN A 28 14.47 7.60 -8.65
CA GLN A 28 13.58 7.11 -7.60
C GLN A 28 12.87 5.81 -8.01
N MET A 29 12.39 5.74 -9.25
CA MET A 29 11.74 4.54 -9.80
C MET A 29 12.71 3.37 -9.89
N TYR A 30 13.98 3.59 -10.27
CA TYR A 30 15.00 2.56 -10.26
C TYR A 30 15.28 2.02 -8.86
N MET A 31 15.33 2.90 -7.84
CA MET A 31 15.46 2.42 -6.46
C MET A 31 14.28 1.52 -6.06
N MET A 32 13.05 1.90 -6.44
CA MET A 32 11.87 1.04 -6.22
C MET A 32 11.99 -0.29 -6.99
N LYS A 33 12.51 -0.27 -8.22
CA LYS A 33 12.76 -1.49 -9.02
C LYS A 33 13.74 -2.43 -8.32
N GLU A 34 14.79 -1.90 -7.69
CA GLU A 34 15.73 -2.71 -6.91
C GLU A 34 15.08 -3.29 -5.64
N VAL A 35 14.17 -2.54 -4.98
CA VAL A 35 13.39 -3.03 -3.84
C VAL A 35 12.49 -4.20 -4.22
N VAL A 36 11.66 -4.04 -5.27
CA VAL A 36 10.69 -5.09 -5.66
C VAL A 36 11.37 -6.33 -6.26
N ASN A 37 12.59 -6.18 -6.79
CA ASN A 37 13.40 -7.28 -7.29
C ASN A 37 14.36 -7.86 -6.24
N HIS A 38 14.30 -7.39 -4.97
CA HIS A 38 15.14 -7.85 -3.87
C HIS A 38 16.65 -7.74 -4.17
N ARG A 39 17.07 -6.61 -4.77
CA ARG A 39 18.44 -6.39 -5.26
C ARG A 39 19.16 -5.23 -4.57
N LEU A 40 18.64 -4.73 -3.45
CA LEU A 40 19.27 -3.61 -2.73
C LEU A 40 20.71 -3.93 -2.30
N ALA A 41 20.98 -5.15 -1.83
CA ALA A 41 22.31 -5.58 -1.41
C ALA A 41 23.33 -5.62 -2.56
N SER A 42 22.86 -5.77 -3.81
CA SER A 42 23.73 -5.74 -5.00
C SER A 42 24.30 -4.35 -5.30
N HIS A 43 23.73 -3.31 -4.67
CA HIS A 43 24.17 -1.92 -4.80
C HIS A 43 24.71 -1.34 -3.48
N ALA A 44 24.03 -1.61 -2.37
CA ALA A 44 24.38 -1.08 -1.04
C ALA A 44 25.28 -2.03 -0.21
N GLY A 45 25.57 -3.23 -0.72
CA GLY A 45 26.44 -4.19 -0.04
C GLY A 45 25.79 -4.89 1.16
N PRO A 46 26.60 -5.41 2.11
CA PRO A 46 26.13 -6.26 3.21
C PRO A 46 25.04 -5.65 4.08
N ILE A 47 25.00 -4.33 4.23
CA ILE A 47 24.04 -3.61 5.06
C ILE A 47 22.57 -3.81 4.59
N ALA A 48 22.35 -4.01 3.29
CA ALA A 48 21.02 -4.19 2.72
C ALA A 48 20.56 -5.66 2.68
N THR A 49 21.42 -6.63 3.02
CA THR A 49 21.05 -8.06 2.95
C THR A 49 19.88 -8.43 3.84
N GLY A 50 19.73 -7.77 4.98
CA GLY A 50 18.60 -7.97 5.90
C GLY A 50 17.28 -7.49 5.29
N ILE A 51 17.31 -6.39 4.56
CA ILE A 51 16.13 -5.81 3.89
C ILE A 51 15.67 -6.75 2.77
N ASP A 52 16.59 -7.12 1.85
CA ASP A 52 16.26 -8.04 0.76
C ASP A 52 15.73 -9.37 1.28
N HIS A 53 16.34 -9.94 2.35
CA HIS A 53 15.84 -11.17 2.95
C HIS A 53 14.45 -11.01 3.55
N SER A 54 14.17 -9.90 4.22
CA SER A 54 12.86 -9.62 4.81
C SER A 54 11.76 -9.50 3.74
N LEU A 55 12.05 -8.77 2.65
CA LEU A 55 11.11 -8.63 1.53
C LEU A 55 10.86 -9.98 0.84
N MET A 56 11.90 -10.79 0.62
CA MET A 56 11.76 -12.15 0.09
C MET A 56 10.92 -13.05 1.00
N ALA A 57 11.10 -12.96 2.32
CA ALA A 57 10.38 -13.76 3.30
C ALA A 57 8.90 -13.35 3.41
N MET A 58 8.58 -12.07 3.21
CA MET A 58 7.19 -11.59 3.20
C MET A 58 6.43 -11.96 1.92
N ASP A 59 7.13 -12.27 0.85
CA ASP A 59 6.59 -12.73 -0.45
C ASP A 59 5.49 -11.81 -1.02
N LEU A 60 5.70 -10.49 -0.92
CA LEU A 60 4.70 -9.46 -1.25
C LEU A 60 4.23 -9.50 -2.70
N PHE A 61 5.05 -10.02 -3.59
CA PHE A 61 4.85 -9.97 -5.03
C PHE A 61 4.35 -11.31 -5.62
N SER A 62 3.98 -12.27 -4.75
CA SER A 62 3.55 -13.61 -5.18
C SER A 62 2.32 -13.60 -6.09
N ALA A 63 1.41 -12.63 -5.90
CA ALA A 63 0.19 -12.52 -6.72
C ALA A 63 0.36 -11.73 -8.03
N VAL A 64 1.54 -11.15 -8.31
CA VAL A 64 1.71 -10.21 -9.43
C VAL A 64 1.45 -10.85 -10.79
N ASP A 65 1.87 -12.10 -11.01
CA ASP A 65 1.66 -12.81 -12.29
C ASP A 65 0.16 -13.09 -12.51
N ASP A 66 -0.57 -13.47 -11.45
CA ASP A 66 -2.01 -13.69 -11.51
C ASP A 66 -2.77 -12.37 -11.73
N ILE A 67 -2.31 -11.27 -11.10
CA ILE A 67 -2.85 -9.93 -11.34
C ILE A 67 -2.67 -9.55 -12.81
N GLU A 68 -1.44 -9.68 -13.34
CA GLU A 68 -1.15 -9.36 -14.73
C GLU A 68 -2.06 -10.14 -15.69
N THR A 69 -2.31 -11.41 -15.39
CA THR A 69 -3.18 -12.26 -16.23
C THR A 69 -4.65 -11.85 -16.16
N SER A 70 -5.11 -11.36 -14.99
CA SER A 70 -6.52 -11.03 -14.73
C SER A 70 -6.91 -9.59 -15.07
N LEU A 71 -5.97 -8.72 -15.47
CA LEU A 71 -6.27 -7.33 -15.83
C LEU A 71 -7.31 -7.27 -16.97
N ASP A 72 -8.28 -6.37 -16.85
CA ASP A 72 -9.13 -6.02 -17.98
C ASP A 72 -8.34 -5.33 -19.11
N SER A 73 -8.88 -5.35 -20.33
CA SER A 73 -8.19 -4.82 -21.51
C SER A 73 -7.81 -3.35 -21.36
N ASP A 74 -8.73 -2.52 -20.87
CA ASP A 74 -8.52 -1.06 -20.73
C ASP A 74 -7.40 -0.76 -19.74
N THR A 75 -7.39 -1.45 -18.60
CA THR A 75 -6.33 -1.33 -17.60
C THR A 75 -4.98 -1.79 -18.16
N ARG A 76 -4.97 -2.95 -18.83
CA ARG A 76 -3.75 -3.49 -19.45
C ARG A 76 -3.19 -2.53 -20.48
N ASP A 77 -4.02 -2.02 -21.39
CA ASP A 77 -3.61 -1.13 -22.48
C ASP A 77 -3.05 0.21 -21.94
N TRP A 78 -3.67 0.75 -20.90
CA TRP A 78 -3.19 1.94 -20.21
C TRP A 78 -1.81 1.73 -19.58
N LEU A 79 -1.66 0.65 -18.80
CA LEU A 79 -0.42 0.34 -18.10
C LEU A 79 0.70 -0.01 -19.11
N GLN A 80 0.39 -0.72 -20.20
CA GLN A 80 1.37 -1.04 -21.22
C GLN A 80 1.84 0.23 -21.96
N ALA A 81 0.93 1.11 -22.33
CA ALA A 81 1.28 2.39 -22.96
C ALA A 81 2.18 3.25 -22.05
N PHE A 82 1.91 3.24 -20.74
CA PHE A 82 2.79 3.91 -19.77
C PHE A 82 4.19 3.29 -19.75
N VAL A 83 4.29 1.97 -19.73
CA VAL A 83 5.58 1.23 -19.81
C VAL A 83 6.32 1.55 -21.10
N ASP A 84 5.61 1.60 -22.23
CA ASP A 84 6.19 1.97 -23.52
C ASP A 84 6.78 3.39 -23.48
N GLY A 85 6.08 4.34 -22.82
CA GLY A 85 6.55 5.71 -22.60
C GLY A 85 7.80 5.81 -21.72
N LEU A 86 7.85 5.02 -20.63
CA LEU A 86 9.05 4.91 -19.78
C LEU A 86 10.26 4.43 -20.59
N ASN A 87 10.08 3.35 -21.35
CA ASN A 87 11.13 2.74 -22.16
C ASN A 87 11.58 3.66 -23.29
N HIS A 88 10.64 4.36 -23.95
CA HIS A 88 10.95 5.33 -24.97
C HIS A 88 11.82 6.49 -24.42
N TYR A 89 11.42 7.08 -23.30
CA TYR A 89 12.21 8.14 -22.66
C TYR A 89 13.60 7.63 -22.29
N GLN A 90 13.70 6.49 -21.63
CA GLN A 90 14.96 5.89 -21.22
C GLN A 90 15.90 5.61 -22.41
N SER A 91 15.40 5.10 -23.52
CA SER A 91 16.19 4.81 -24.70
C SER A 91 16.66 6.06 -25.44
N SER A 92 15.96 7.19 -25.29
CA SER A 92 16.29 8.48 -25.89
C SER A 92 17.31 9.32 -25.10
N MET A 93 17.64 8.90 -23.86
CA MET A 93 18.59 9.62 -23.01
C MET A 93 20.02 9.52 -23.53
N LYS A 94 20.71 10.67 -23.59
CA LYS A 94 22.15 10.72 -23.91
C LYS A 94 23.01 10.36 -22.70
N ASP A 95 22.64 10.84 -21.53
CA ASP A 95 23.36 10.64 -20.27
C ASP A 95 22.44 10.07 -19.21
N LEU A 96 22.96 9.13 -18.43
CA LEU A 96 22.23 8.59 -17.27
C LEU A 96 22.14 9.62 -16.14
N PRO A 97 21.02 9.70 -15.42
CA PRO A 97 20.90 10.47 -14.19
C PRO A 97 22.05 10.21 -13.22
N LEU A 98 22.39 11.24 -12.45
CA LEU A 98 23.53 11.18 -11.53
C LEU A 98 23.38 10.02 -10.52
N GLU A 99 22.18 9.82 -9.98
CA GLU A 99 21.86 8.78 -9.01
C GLU A 99 22.14 7.38 -9.58
N LEU A 100 21.76 7.13 -10.84
CA LEU A 100 22.02 5.84 -11.50
C LEU A 100 23.53 5.60 -11.66
N ARG A 101 24.28 6.64 -12.04
CA ARG A 101 25.75 6.55 -12.16
C ARG A 101 26.42 6.31 -10.82
N MET A 102 26.02 7.04 -9.77
CA MET A 102 26.60 6.91 -8.42
C MET A 102 26.36 5.52 -7.82
N LEU A 103 25.17 4.96 -8.03
CA LEU A 103 24.79 3.63 -7.54
C LEU A 103 25.21 2.51 -8.49
N SER A 104 25.83 2.85 -9.65
CA SER A 104 26.21 1.90 -10.68
C SER A 104 25.01 1.07 -11.18
N LEU A 105 23.83 1.68 -11.21
CA LEU A 105 22.62 1.08 -11.74
C LEU A 105 22.68 1.09 -13.27
N LYS A 106 22.43 -0.05 -13.87
CA LYS A 106 22.34 -0.19 -15.34
C LYS A 106 20.88 -0.06 -15.77
N PRO A 107 20.61 0.71 -16.83
CA PRO A 107 19.28 0.76 -17.40
C PRO A 107 18.83 -0.63 -17.85
N GLU A 108 17.68 -1.05 -17.34
CA GLU A 108 16.97 -2.27 -17.75
C GLU A 108 15.60 -1.86 -18.31
N PRO A 109 15.05 -2.55 -19.32
CA PRO A 109 13.70 -2.27 -19.78
C PRO A 109 12.68 -2.34 -18.63
N TRP A 110 11.73 -1.44 -18.66
CA TRP A 110 10.56 -1.47 -17.79
C TRP A 110 9.55 -2.49 -18.31
N THR A 111 8.89 -3.16 -17.41
CA THR A 111 7.88 -4.18 -17.71
C THR A 111 6.58 -3.87 -16.98
N LEU A 112 5.47 -4.44 -17.44
CA LEU A 112 4.19 -4.36 -16.75
C LEU A 112 4.29 -4.93 -15.33
N ARG A 113 5.04 -6.04 -15.16
CA ARG A 113 5.35 -6.64 -13.87
C ARG A 113 6.01 -5.66 -12.88
N ASP A 114 6.92 -4.79 -13.34
CA ASP A 114 7.54 -3.78 -12.46
C ASP A 114 6.47 -2.83 -11.90
N ILE A 115 5.55 -2.37 -12.76
CA ILE A 115 4.50 -1.43 -12.36
C ILE A 115 3.52 -2.08 -11.37
N LEU A 116 3.10 -3.31 -11.64
CA LEU A 116 2.23 -4.08 -10.74
C LEU A 116 2.91 -4.37 -9.40
N SER A 117 4.22 -4.67 -9.42
CA SER A 117 5.01 -4.86 -8.20
C SER A 117 5.12 -3.56 -7.39
N PHE A 118 5.26 -2.40 -8.05
CA PHE A 118 5.19 -1.10 -7.37
C PHE A 118 3.82 -0.88 -6.72
N GLY A 119 2.74 -1.21 -7.43
CA GLY A 119 1.39 -1.19 -6.87
C GLY A 119 1.30 -2.02 -5.58
N ARG A 120 1.82 -3.25 -5.59
CA ARG A 120 1.85 -4.11 -4.39
C ARG A 120 2.72 -3.56 -3.28
N LEU A 121 3.88 -2.99 -3.60
CA LEU A 121 4.77 -2.40 -2.60
C LEU A 121 4.10 -1.24 -1.87
N VAL A 122 3.47 -0.31 -2.59
CA VAL A 122 2.77 0.83 -1.96
C VAL A 122 1.48 0.43 -1.26
N SER A 123 0.96 -0.75 -1.57
CA SER A 123 -0.21 -1.36 -0.91
C SER A 123 0.15 -2.18 0.33
N ALA A 124 1.42 -2.23 0.73
CA ALA A 124 1.86 -2.88 1.97
C ALA A 124 1.13 -2.31 3.18
N ASP A 125 0.76 -3.18 4.12
CA ASP A 125 -0.01 -2.79 5.28
C ASP A 125 0.86 -2.01 6.29
N VAL A 126 0.48 -0.79 6.60
CA VAL A 126 1.21 0.06 7.56
C VAL A 126 1.18 -0.50 8.99
N ASN A 127 0.25 -1.40 9.32
CA ASN A 127 0.20 -2.04 10.62
C ASN A 127 1.43 -2.91 10.89
N TRP A 128 2.10 -3.43 9.85
CA TRP A 128 3.27 -4.28 10.00
C TRP A 128 4.43 -3.60 10.70
N PHE A 129 4.58 -2.28 10.57
CA PHE A 129 5.61 -1.54 11.31
C PHE A 129 5.43 -1.66 12.83
N TYR A 130 4.16 -1.63 13.28
CA TYR A 130 3.83 -1.85 14.68
C TYR A 130 4.01 -3.32 15.07
N TRP A 131 3.47 -4.24 14.25
CA TRP A 131 3.53 -5.67 14.55
C TRP A 131 4.95 -6.17 14.72
N PHE A 132 5.82 -5.89 13.75
CA PHE A 132 7.19 -6.40 13.77
C PHE A 132 8.02 -5.82 14.91
N SER A 133 7.74 -4.59 15.35
CA SER A 133 8.39 -4.02 16.53
C SER A 133 7.96 -4.71 17.83
N HIS A 134 6.75 -5.26 17.89
CA HIS A 134 6.19 -5.90 19.08
C HIS A 134 6.47 -7.43 19.13
N LEU A 135 6.95 -8.03 18.07
CA LEU A 135 7.29 -9.47 18.07
C LEU A 135 8.31 -9.85 19.15
N LYS A 136 9.18 -8.94 19.53
CA LYS A 136 10.18 -9.16 20.60
C LYS A 136 9.58 -9.16 22.00
N LEU A 137 8.37 -8.65 22.16
CA LEU A 137 7.67 -8.53 23.44
C LEU A 137 6.74 -9.72 23.74
N LEU A 138 6.58 -10.65 22.80
CA LEU A 138 5.66 -11.79 22.94
C LEU A 138 5.99 -12.70 24.12
N ASP A 139 7.25 -12.74 24.56
CA ASP A 139 7.72 -13.53 25.71
C ASP A 139 7.78 -12.74 27.01
N ASP A 140 7.39 -11.45 26.99
CA ASP A 140 7.31 -10.61 28.19
C ASP A 140 6.13 -11.07 29.07
N PRO A 141 6.32 -11.25 30.40
CA PRO A 141 5.23 -11.64 31.30
C PRO A 141 4.01 -10.71 31.27
N LEU A 142 4.21 -9.42 30.96
CA LEU A 142 3.16 -8.41 30.88
C LEU A 142 2.54 -8.30 29.47
N TRP A 143 2.94 -9.17 28.54
CA TRP A 143 2.49 -9.09 27.13
C TRP A 143 0.97 -9.03 26.98
N GLN A 144 0.23 -9.85 27.73
CA GLN A 144 -1.23 -9.90 27.63
C GLN A 144 -1.91 -8.61 28.09
N GLU A 145 -1.44 -8.00 29.15
CA GLU A 145 -1.95 -6.73 29.65
C GLU A 145 -1.66 -5.61 28.62
N TYR A 146 -0.44 -5.59 28.12
CA TYR A 146 0.00 -4.65 27.11
C TYR A 146 -0.79 -4.80 25.80
N TRP A 147 -1.04 -6.03 25.34
CA TRP A 147 -1.85 -6.33 24.16
C TRP A 147 -3.29 -5.81 24.30
N GLN A 148 -3.93 -6.05 25.44
CA GLN A 148 -5.28 -5.54 25.73
C GLN A 148 -5.32 -4.01 25.75
N GLU A 149 -4.29 -3.38 26.28
CA GLU A 149 -4.17 -1.92 26.26
C GLU A 149 -4.06 -1.38 24.84
N LEU A 150 -3.23 -1.99 23.98
CA LEU A 150 -3.11 -1.64 22.56
C LEU A 150 -4.45 -1.78 21.83
N LEU A 151 -5.18 -2.85 22.05
CA LEU A 151 -6.49 -3.08 21.42
C LEU A 151 -7.56 -2.10 21.92
N THR A 152 -7.42 -1.58 23.13
CA THR A 152 -8.39 -0.66 23.75
C THR A 152 -8.10 0.79 23.41
N LYS A 153 -6.83 1.20 23.52
CA LYS A 153 -6.41 2.60 23.31
C LYS A 153 -6.04 2.91 21.86
N GLY A 154 -5.81 1.88 21.05
CA GLY A 154 -5.27 2.02 19.71
C GLY A 154 -3.81 2.48 19.70
N ASN A 155 -3.19 2.50 18.55
CA ASN A 155 -1.79 2.94 18.39
C ASN A 155 -1.62 4.45 18.16
N GLY A 156 -2.66 5.23 18.40
CA GLY A 156 -2.60 6.70 18.37
C GLY A 156 -1.93 7.32 19.60
N THR A 157 -1.67 6.53 20.65
CA THR A 157 -0.78 6.92 21.73
C THR A 157 0.65 6.68 21.28
N THR A 158 1.46 7.72 21.30
CA THR A 158 2.92 7.64 21.22
C THR A 158 3.39 6.68 22.31
N LEU A 159 3.50 5.40 22.00
CA LEU A 159 4.29 4.50 22.79
C LEU A 159 5.72 4.96 22.60
N SER A 160 6.23 5.73 23.53
CA SER A 160 7.66 5.98 23.68
C SER A 160 8.30 4.63 23.98
N SER A 161 8.61 3.87 22.91
CA SER A 161 9.39 2.65 23.06
C SER A 161 10.79 3.05 23.51
N PRO A 162 11.28 2.56 24.64
CA PRO A 162 12.65 2.81 25.08
C PRO A 162 13.70 2.06 24.25
N LEU A 163 13.30 1.37 23.17
CA LEU A 163 14.15 0.51 22.36
C LEU A 163 14.53 1.19 21.03
N SER A 164 15.38 2.20 21.08
CA SER A 164 16.15 2.62 19.91
C SER A 164 17.52 1.91 19.98
N ASP A 165 17.70 0.87 19.15
CA ASP A 165 18.98 0.15 19.04
C ASP A 165 19.77 0.50 17.76
N GLY A 166 19.48 1.64 17.11
CA GLY A 166 20.20 2.13 15.92
C GLY A 166 20.10 1.20 14.70
N SER A 167 19.15 0.29 14.68
CA SER A 167 19.00 -0.73 13.62
C SER A 167 18.14 -0.25 12.47
N THR A 168 18.04 -1.08 11.42
CA THR A 168 17.10 -0.97 10.27
C THR A 168 15.67 -0.64 10.72
N THR A 169 15.32 -0.99 11.97
CA THR A 169 14.07 -0.67 12.64
C THR A 169 13.86 0.84 12.82
N ASP A 170 14.92 1.63 13.00
CA ASP A 170 14.79 3.09 13.17
C ASP A 170 14.57 3.82 11.84
N LEU A 171 15.14 3.33 10.75
CA LEU A 171 14.76 3.77 9.39
C LEU A 171 13.28 3.49 9.14
N ILE A 172 12.83 2.30 9.48
CA ILE A 172 11.43 1.87 9.35
C ILE A 172 10.52 2.70 10.28
N LYS A 173 10.92 3.00 11.53
CA LYS A 173 10.16 3.85 12.47
C LYS A 173 9.98 5.28 11.98
N ASN A 174 10.99 5.85 11.30
CA ASN A 174 10.86 7.17 10.69
C ASN A 174 9.85 7.19 9.53
N TYR A 175 9.69 6.08 8.82
CA TYR A 175 8.61 5.88 7.86
C TYR A 175 7.26 5.57 8.53
N ALA A 176 7.24 5.01 9.73
CA ALA A 176 6.02 4.63 10.46
C ALA A 176 5.27 5.81 11.11
N ARG A 177 5.80 7.02 11.07
CA ARG A 177 5.07 8.26 11.42
C ARG A 177 4.05 8.67 10.36
N TRP A 178 3.74 7.76 9.44
CA TRP A 178 2.81 8.00 8.37
C TRP A 178 1.40 8.09 8.90
N GLY A 179 0.80 9.20 8.63
CA GLY A 179 -0.58 9.49 8.85
C GLY A 179 -1.14 10.25 7.67
N SER A 180 -2.40 10.60 7.74
CA SER A 180 -3.04 11.49 6.78
C SER A 180 -4.22 12.14 7.44
N ASN A 181 -4.50 13.39 7.08
CA ASN A 181 -5.73 14.06 7.43
C ASN A 181 -6.48 14.40 6.15
N ALA A 182 -7.77 14.21 6.16
CA ALA A 182 -8.65 14.69 5.09
C ALA A 182 -9.98 15.10 5.69
N PHE A 183 -10.60 16.13 5.12
CA PHE A 183 -11.97 16.48 5.43
C PHE A 183 -12.69 16.96 4.18
N VAL A 184 -14.01 16.85 4.23
CA VAL A 184 -14.91 17.40 3.22
C VAL A 184 -16.11 18.05 3.93
N VAL A 185 -16.48 19.23 3.47
CA VAL A 185 -17.68 19.95 3.90
C VAL A 185 -18.64 20.11 2.70
N SER A 186 -19.92 19.99 2.92
CA SER A 186 -20.91 20.24 1.87
C SER A 186 -21.16 21.75 1.69
N ALA A 187 -21.87 22.12 0.63
CA ALA A 187 -22.29 23.50 0.36
C ALA A 187 -22.95 24.18 1.56
N ALA A 188 -23.73 23.42 2.36
CA ALA A 188 -24.46 23.95 3.53
C ALA A 188 -23.55 24.50 4.65
N LYS A 189 -22.25 24.13 4.67
CA LYS A 189 -21.25 24.60 5.64
C LYS A 189 -20.12 25.39 5.00
N SER A 190 -20.18 25.65 3.72
CA SER A 190 -19.15 26.37 2.96
C SER A 190 -19.61 27.77 2.63
N GLU A 191 -18.78 28.77 2.89
CA GLU A 191 -19.04 30.17 2.49
C GLU A 191 -19.13 30.34 0.96
N THR A 192 -18.47 29.45 0.21
CA THR A 192 -18.51 29.49 -1.25
C THR A 192 -19.82 28.96 -1.83
N GLY A 193 -20.67 28.35 -1.03
CA GLY A 193 -21.88 27.67 -1.50
C GLY A 193 -21.64 26.37 -2.27
N HIS A 194 -20.41 25.83 -2.21
CA HIS A 194 -20.00 24.59 -2.86
C HIS A 194 -19.25 23.66 -1.90
N ALA A 195 -19.23 22.36 -2.21
CA ALA A 195 -18.45 21.41 -1.44
C ALA A 195 -16.96 21.74 -1.51
N ILE A 196 -16.27 21.66 -0.36
CA ILE A 196 -14.83 21.87 -0.23
C ILE A 196 -14.19 20.62 0.37
N MET A 197 -13.12 20.13 -0.26
CA MET A 197 -12.27 19.05 0.24
C MET A 197 -10.86 19.56 0.49
N ALA A 198 -10.29 19.20 1.63
CA ALA A 198 -8.86 19.36 1.90
C ALA A 198 -8.25 18.04 2.33
N THR A 199 -6.99 17.83 1.98
CA THR A 199 -6.27 16.59 2.26
C THR A 199 -4.79 16.87 2.48
N ASP A 200 -4.21 16.12 3.40
CA ASP A 200 -2.81 16.26 3.82
C ASP A 200 -2.22 14.88 4.12
N PRO A 201 -1.64 14.18 3.12
CA PRO A 201 -0.98 12.90 3.32
C PRO A 201 0.42 13.09 3.91
N HIS A 202 0.64 12.62 5.15
CA HIS A 202 1.90 12.72 5.89
C HIS A 202 2.80 11.52 5.59
N LEU A 203 3.58 11.56 4.51
CA LEU A 203 4.46 10.46 4.09
C LEU A 203 5.96 10.77 4.27
N GLY A 204 6.28 11.69 5.17
CA GLY A 204 7.65 12.10 5.47
C GLY A 204 8.20 13.18 4.54
N LEU A 205 9.25 13.83 5.00
CA LEU A 205 9.98 14.86 4.25
C LEU A 205 11.24 14.25 3.64
N MET A 206 11.21 13.97 2.35
CA MET A 206 12.34 13.41 1.60
C MET A 206 12.51 14.13 0.26
N LEU A 207 13.71 14.07 -0.28
CA LEU A 207 14.05 14.55 -1.62
C LEU A 207 14.69 13.41 -2.44
N PRO A 208 14.12 13.07 -3.60
CA PRO A 208 12.86 13.60 -4.14
C PRO A 208 11.65 13.21 -3.29
N ASN A 209 10.60 14.05 -3.30
CA ASN A 209 9.36 13.76 -2.58
C ASN A 209 8.71 12.48 -3.11
N ILE A 210 7.98 11.77 -2.24
CA ILE A 210 7.26 10.55 -2.62
C ILE A 210 6.10 10.82 -3.60
N TRP A 211 5.55 12.04 -3.59
CA TRP A 211 4.48 12.44 -4.48
C TRP A 211 5.00 13.10 -5.75
N LEU A 212 4.42 12.75 -6.87
CA LEU A 212 4.49 13.44 -8.14
C LEU A 212 3.13 14.07 -8.42
N ILE A 213 3.09 15.39 -8.70
CA ILE A 213 1.88 16.07 -9.13
C ILE A 213 1.90 16.13 -10.65
N ALA A 214 0.87 15.57 -11.28
CA ALA A 214 0.68 15.68 -12.72
C ALA A 214 -0.82 15.60 -13.06
N GLY A 215 -1.17 16.06 -14.26
CA GLY A 215 -2.52 15.94 -14.78
C GLY A 215 -2.51 15.55 -16.25
N TYR A 216 -3.63 14.98 -16.68
CA TYR A 216 -3.81 14.62 -18.08
C TYR A 216 -5.26 14.76 -18.53
N GLN A 217 -5.42 15.07 -19.81
CA GLN A 217 -6.69 15.16 -20.52
C GLN A 217 -6.61 14.30 -21.78
N SER A 218 -7.59 13.44 -21.96
CA SER A 218 -7.79 12.57 -23.11
C SER A 218 -9.29 12.32 -23.30
N PRO A 219 -9.74 11.52 -24.28
CA PRO A 219 -11.17 11.27 -24.45
C PRO A 219 -11.88 10.75 -23.20
N SER A 220 -11.26 9.84 -22.41
CA SER A 220 -11.87 9.26 -21.20
C SER A 220 -11.47 9.96 -19.92
N TYR A 221 -10.40 10.74 -19.89
CA TYR A 221 -9.84 11.32 -18.67
C TYR A 221 -9.72 12.85 -18.74
N HIS A 222 -9.96 13.50 -17.62
CA HIS A 222 -9.57 14.88 -17.36
C HIS A 222 -9.29 15.00 -15.86
N VAL A 223 -8.08 14.64 -15.45
CA VAL A 223 -7.72 14.45 -14.04
C VAL A 223 -6.40 15.12 -13.70
N LEU A 224 -6.30 15.62 -12.47
CA LEU A 224 -5.11 16.24 -11.90
C LEU A 224 -4.97 15.83 -10.44
N GLY A 225 -3.76 15.51 -10.00
CA GLY A 225 -3.52 15.25 -8.58
C GLY A 225 -2.18 14.59 -8.30
N LEU A 226 -2.14 13.92 -7.15
CA LEU A 226 -0.96 13.25 -6.61
C LEU A 226 -0.91 11.80 -7.11
N MET A 227 0.27 11.42 -7.58
CA MET A 227 0.62 10.07 -8.04
C MET A 227 1.88 9.59 -7.33
N PHE A 228 2.06 8.29 -7.17
CA PHE A 228 3.37 7.73 -6.87
C PHE A 228 4.21 7.63 -8.15
N PRO A 229 5.51 7.98 -8.12
CA PRO A 229 6.41 7.72 -9.24
C PRO A 229 6.37 6.25 -9.66
N GLY A 230 6.12 6.00 -10.94
CA GLY A 230 5.97 4.66 -11.48
C GLY A 230 4.56 4.09 -11.45
N LEU A 231 3.57 4.78 -10.84
CA LEU A 231 2.16 4.39 -10.90
C LEU A 231 1.34 5.41 -11.69
N PRO A 232 0.80 5.06 -12.87
CA PRO A 232 0.14 6.00 -13.78
C PRO A 232 -1.32 6.29 -13.40
N VAL A 233 -1.59 6.54 -12.13
CA VAL A 233 -2.93 6.79 -11.59
C VAL A 233 -2.91 7.93 -10.58
N VAL A 234 -3.93 8.78 -10.60
CA VAL A 234 -4.12 9.81 -9.57
C VAL A 234 -4.81 9.16 -8.38
N LEU A 235 -4.17 9.22 -7.21
CA LEU A 235 -4.68 8.64 -5.96
C LEU A 235 -5.37 9.66 -5.07
N VAL A 236 -4.94 10.90 -5.15
CA VAL A 236 -5.51 12.05 -4.45
C VAL A 236 -5.61 13.20 -5.44
N GLY A 237 -6.81 13.70 -5.70
CA GLY A 237 -6.99 14.73 -6.71
C GLY A 237 -8.43 14.96 -7.11
N ARG A 238 -8.60 15.40 -8.34
CA ARG A 238 -9.92 15.66 -8.92
C ARG A 238 -9.94 15.41 -10.42
N ASN A 239 -11.10 15.07 -10.92
CA ASN A 239 -11.45 15.22 -12.32
C ASN A 239 -12.43 16.41 -12.50
N LYS A 240 -13.12 16.50 -13.63
CA LYS A 240 -14.09 17.60 -13.87
C LYS A 240 -15.36 17.48 -13.04
N ASP A 241 -15.72 16.28 -12.58
CA ASP A 241 -17.00 15.97 -11.95
C ASP A 241 -16.87 15.74 -10.44
N ILE A 242 -15.76 15.12 -10.00
CA ILE A 242 -15.54 14.73 -8.59
C ILE A 242 -14.15 15.11 -8.09
N ALA A 243 -14.04 15.29 -6.77
CA ALA A 243 -12.78 15.30 -6.03
C ALA A 243 -12.72 14.07 -5.10
N PHE A 244 -11.52 13.52 -4.92
CA PHE A 244 -11.30 12.32 -4.12
C PHE A 244 -9.97 12.35 -3.39
N SER A 245 -9.97 11.76 -2.20
CA SER A 245 -8.76 11.67 -1.35
C SER A 245 -8.85 10.44 -0.45
N GLY A 246 -7.73 9.75 -0.27
CA GLY A 246 -7.61 8.62 0.64
C GLY A 246 -6.80 8.94 1.88
N THR A 247 -7.24 8.45 3.05
CA THR A 247 -6.40 8.31 4.23
C THR A 247 -6.25 6.84 4.56
N ASN A 248 -5.05 6.40 4.98
CA ASN A 248 -4.85 5.00 5.32
C ASN A 248 -5.74 4.58 6.50
N MET A 249 -6.50 3.50 6.32
CA MET A 249 -7.46 2.99 7.30
C MET A 249 -6.79 2.20 8.43
N ARG A 250 -5.53 1.78 8.26
CA ARG A 250 -4.87 0.80 9.15
C ARG A 250 -5.70 -0.48 9.27
N SER A 251 -6.14 -1.00 8.13
CA SER A 251 -7.08 -2.10 8.03
C SER A 251 -6.53 -3.41 8.62
N ALA A 252 -7.44 -4.26 9.10
CA ALA A 252 -7.14 -5.61 9.55
C ALA A 252 -7.06 -6.60 8.37
N SER A 253 -6.24 -6.29 7.34
CA SER A 253 -6.09 -7.07 6.11
C SER A 253 -5.09 -8.22 6.20
N SER A 254 -4.46 -8.43 7.35
CA SER A 254 -3.44 -9.46 7.58
C SER A 254 -3.50 -10.01 9.00
N ASP A 255 -2.93 -11.20 9.20
CA ASP A 255 -2.71 -11.83 10.51
C ASP A 255 -1.38 -12.58 10.52
N LEU A 256 -0.79 -12.72 11.71
CA LEU A 256 0.37 -13.56 11.97
C LEU A 256 -0.07 -14.85 12.69
N TYR A 257 0.46 -15.98 12.23
CA TYR A 257 0.16 -17.29 12.81
C TYR A 257 1.44 -17.99 13.27
N ALA A 258 1.41 -18.50 14.51
CA ALA A 258 2.35 -19.52 14.93
C ALA A 258 1.92 -20.86 14.34
N ILE A 259 2.84 -21.53 13.68
CA ILE A 259 2.62 -22.84 13.06
C ILE A 259 3.64 -23.85 13.57
N ASP A 260 3.29 -25.14 13.52
CA ASP A 260 4.24 -26.18 13.78
C ASP A 260 5.39 -26.12 12.76
N ALA A 261 6.62 -26.14 13.23
CA ALA A 261 7.81 -26.15 12.37
C ALA A 261 7.89 -27.38 11.45
N GLN A 262 7.17 -28.45 11.79
CA GLN A 262 7.09 -29.70 11.05
C GLN A 262 5.76 -29.85 10.29
N ASP A 263 4.94 -28.79 10.18
CA ASP A 263 3.68 -28.82 9.44
C ASP A 263 3.93 -29.36 8.02
N PRO A 264 3.22 -30.43 7.61
CA PRO A 264 3.46 -31.08 6.31
C PRO A 264 3.15 -30.21 5.10
N SER A 265 2.42 -29.12 5.27
CA SER A 265 2.17 -28.13 4.19
C SER A 265 3.38 -27.27 3.89
N ILE A 266 4.42 -27.29 4.73
CA ILE A 266 5.59 -26.43 4.54
C ILE A 266 6.40 -26.87 3.34
N THR A 267 6.50 -25.99 2.36
CA THR A 267 7.43 -26.09 1.24
C THR A 267 8.63 -25.17 1.47
N SER A 268 9.77 -25.49 0.86
CA SER A 268 10.97 -24.66 0.98
C SER A 268 11.65 -24.46 -0.37
N ARG A 269 12.20 -23.27 -0.58
CA ARG A 269 13.07 -22.96 -1.73
C ARG A 269 14.32 -22.26 -1.27
N THR A 270 15.41 -22.45 -2.00
CA THR A 270 16.64 -21.71 -1.78
C THR A 270 16.66 -20.50 -2.71
N ALA A 271 17.01 -19.34 -2.16
CA ALA A 271 17.28 -18.13 -2.90
C ALA A 271 18.69 -17.61 -2.62
N ARG A 272 19.20 -16.74 -3.50
CA ARG A 272 20.50 -16.07 -3.33
C ARG A 272 20.28 -14.57 -3.35
N ILE A 273 20.90 -13.88 -2.39
CA ILE A 273 20.99 -12.43 -2.34
C ILE A 273 22.39 -12.09 -2.85
N LYS A 274 22.48 -11.41 -3.99
CA LYS A 274 23.73 -10.85 -4.50
C LYS A 274 24.19 -9.70 -3.63
N VAL A 275 25.46 -9.65 -3.26
CA VAL A 275 25.99 -8.64 -2.34
C VAL A 275 27.19 -7.94 -2.95
N ARG A 276 27.07 -6.62 -3.18
CA ARG A 276 28.19 -5.81 -3.72
C ARG A 276 29.42 -5.90 -2.83
N GLY A 277 30.55 -6.25 -3.41
CA GLY A 277 31.83 -6.32 -2.72
C GLY A 277 31.94 -7.44 -1.67
N TRP A 278 31.04 -8.43 -1.69
CA TRP A 278 31.01 -9.54 -0.76
C TRP A 278 30.52 -10.83 -1.42
N PHE A 279 30.54 -11.93 -0.67
CA PHE A 279 29.99 -13.20 -1.14
C PHE A 279 28.46 -13.15 -1.16
N ASP A 280 27.86 -13.81 -2.15
CA ASP A 280 26.41 -14.00 -2.21
C ASP A 280 25.91 -14.74 -0.97
N LYS A 281 24.78 -14.27 -0.42
CA LYS A 281 24.15 -14.91 0.73
C LYS A 281 23.08 -15.87 0.28
N LYS A 282 23.22 -17.15 0.62
CA LYS A 282 22.20 -18.18 0.44
C LYS A 282 21.17 -18.04 1.56
N VAL A 283 19.88 -18.00 1.21
CA VAL A 283 18.75 -17.96 2.16
C VAL A 283 17.75 -19.07 1.82
N ILE A 284 17.09 -19.58 2.84
CA ILE A 284 15.98 -20.54 2.70
C ILE A 284 14.70 -19.75 2.94
N LEU A 285 13.75 -19.90 2.06
CA LEU A 285 12.43 -19.29 2.14
C LEU A 285 11.40 -20.40 2.21
N ARG A 286 10.58 -20.41 3.23
CA ARG A 286 9.55 -21.42 3.45
C ARG A 286 8.16 -20.80 3.29
N ARG A 287 7.21 -21.63 2.88
CA ARG A 287 5.80 -21.27 2.77
C ARG A 287 4.94 -22.41 3.28
N SER A 288 3.93 -22.10 4.06
CA SER A 288 2.89 -23.02 4.52
C SER A 288 1.58 -22.80 3.77
N ALA A 289 0.56 -23.63 4.04
CA ALA A 289 -0.79 -23.41 3.53
C ALA A 289 -1.40 -22.07 3.97
N ILE A 290 -0.97 -21.52 5.11
CA ILE A 290 -1.43 -20.21 5.62
C ILE A 290 -0.79 -19.05 4.83
N GLY A 291 0.50 -19.16 4.53
CA GLY A 291 1.26 -18.13 3.85
C GLY A 291 2.77 -18.29 4.02
N PRO A 292 3.55 -17.28 3.57
CA PRO A 292 5.00 -17.30 3.70
C PRO A 292 5.43 -17.29 5.17
N ILE A 293 6.53 -18.01 5.48
CA ILE A 293 7.13 -18.07 6.81
C ILE A 293 8.11 -16.92 6.97
N ILE A 294 7.65 -15.84 7.59
CA ILE A 294 8.43 -14.61 7.72
C ILE A 294 9.57 -14.74 8.73
N SER A 295 9.44 -15.62 9.75
CA SER A 295 10.48 -15.85 10.76
C SER A 295 11.78 -16.44 10.20
N ASP A 296 11.83 -16.82 8.92
CA ASP A 296 13.07 -17.17 8.22
C ASP A 296 14.01 -15.96 8.08
N ALA A 297 13.47 -14.75 8.01
CA ALA A 297 14.26 -13.53 8.06
C ALA A 297 14.49 -13.07 9.51
N LYS A 298 15.75 -12.69 9.81
CA LYS A 298 16.17 -12.28 11.16
C LYS A 298 15.33 -11.16 11.75
N SER A 299 14.83 -10.26 10.90
CA SER A 299 14.01 -9.10 11.30
C SER A 299 12.68 -9.48 11.95
N PHE A 300 12.16 -10.68 11.67
CA PHE A 300 10.85 -11.16 12.15
C PHE A 300 10.96 -12.32 13.13
N LYS A 301 12.14 -12.62 13.62
CA LYS A 301 12.32 -13.68 14.63
C LYS A 301 11.71 -13.28 15.96
N SER A 302 10.98 -14.21 16.57
CA SER A 302 10.43 -14.12 17.91
C SER A 302 10.65 -15.45 18.64
N GLY A 303 11.72 -15.53 19.40
CA GLY A 303 12.15 -16.77 20.05
C GLY A 303 12.37 -17.90 19.03
N THR A 304 11.82 -19.08 19.32
CA THR A 304 11.86 -20.26 18.44
C THR A 304 10.63 -20.43 17.57
N ARG A 305 9.69 -19.46 17.57
CA ARG A 305 8.42 -19.56 16.85
C ARG A 305 8.63 -19.61 15.34
N THR A 306 7.91 -20.48 14.66
CA THR A 306 7.75 -20.45 13.21
C THR A 306 6.51 -19.61 12.93
N LEU A 307 6.72 -18.43 12.32
CA LEU A 307 5.67 -17.44 12.07
C LEU A 307 5.33 -17.38 10.59
N ALA A 308 4.08 -17.69 10.25
CA ALA A 308 3.50 -17.48 8.93
C ALA A 308 2.72 -16.17 8.89
N MET A 309 2.79 -15.45 7.77
CA MET A 309 2.01 -14.25 7.52
C MET A 309 0.90 -14.55 6.51
N ARG A 310 -0.35 -14.28 6.88
CA ARG A 310 -1.48 -14.29 5.97
C ARG A 310 -1.88 -12.84 5.69
N TRP A 311 -1.90 -12.48 4.42
CA TRP A 311 -2.24 -11.13 3.96
C TRP A 311 -3.15 -11.22 2.75
N VAL A 312 -4.21 -10.40 2.71
CA VAL A 312 -5.14 -10.33 1.58
C VAL A 312 -4.41 -10.03 0.26
N GLY A 313 -3.34 -9.25 0.30
CA GLY A 313 -2.53 -8.94 -0.86
C GLY A 313 -1.66 -10.08 -1.40
N HIS A 314 -1.64 -11.26 -0.76
CA HIS A 314 -1.10 -12.49 -1.37
C HIS A 314 -2.07 -13.11 -2.39
N GLU A 315 -3.30 -12.61 -2.46
CA GLU A 315 -4.30 -12.97 -3.47
C GLU A 315 -4.34 -11.90 -4.58
N PRO A 316 -4.72 -12.25 -5.82
CA PRO A 316 -4.83 -11.26 -6.90
C PRO A 316 -5.96 -10.27 -6.62
N SER A 317 -5.70 -9.00 -6.92
CA SER A 317 -6.67 -7.89 -6.89
C SER A 317 -6.14 -6.74 -7.77
N ASP A 318 -7.04 -5.89 -8.27
CA ASP A 318 -6.70 -4.85 -9.24
C ASP A 318 -6.89 -3.45 -8.66
N GLU A 319 -5.91 -2.99 -7.90
CA GLU A 319 -5.91 -1.65 -7.32
C GLU A 319 -5.66 -0.55 -8.36
N LEU A 320 -4.87 -0.85 -9.40
CA LEU A 320 -4.57 0.13 -10.44
C LEU A 320 -5.78 0.33 -11.35
N GLY A 321 -6.47 -0.74 -11.76
CA GLY A 321 -7.72 -0.64 -12.50
C GLY A 321 -8.82 0.05 -11.68
N ALA A 322 -8.92 -0.22 -10.38
CA ALA A 322 -9.83 0.49 -9.49
C ALA A 322 -9.53 2.01 -9.47
N ALA A 323 -8.26 2.39 -9.34
CA ALA A 323 -7.86 3.80 -9.39
C ALA A 323 -8.13 4.44 -10.75
N LEU A 324 -7.90 3.75 -11.87
CA LEU A 324 -8.24 4.23 -13.21
C LEU A 324 -9.75 4.44 -13.38
N LYS A 325 -10.58 3.54 -12.86
CA LYS A 325 -12.04 3.68 -12.84
C LYS A 325 -12.48 4.86 -11.98
N MET A 326 -11.86 5.04 -10.79
CA MET A 326 -12.08 6.21 -9.94
C MET A 326 -11.72 7.51 -10.66
N ASN A 327 -10.62 7.55 -11.40
CA ASN A 327 -10.19 8.74 -12.15
C ASN A 327 -11.18 9.12 -13.27
N LYS A 328 -12.02 8.19 -13.74
CA LYS A 328 -13.11 8.40 -14.72
C LYS A 328 -14.49 8.61 -14.10
N ALA A 329 -14.62 8.42 -12.78
CA ALA A 329 -15.92 8.47 -12.11
C ALA A 329 -16.56 9.87 -12.22
N LYS A 330 -17.90 9.92 -12.37
CA LYS A 330 -18.67 11.15 -12.58
C LYS A 330 -19.62 11.46 -11.43
N ASP A 331 -19.90 10.47 -10.61
CA ASP A 331 -20.86 10.50 -9.51
C ASP A 331 -20.52 9.46 -8.44
N TRP A 332 -21.30 9.47 -7.35
CA TRP A 332 -21.11 8.52 -6.25
C TRP A 332 -21.19 7.05 -6.69
N ASN A 333 -22.13 6.70 -7.55
CA ASN A 333 -22.33 5.31 -7.98
C ASN A 333 -21.13 4.78 -8.76
N SER A 334 -20.64 5.56 -9.72
CA SER A 334 -19.44 5.21 -10.51
C SER A 334 -18.18 5.23 -9.65
N PHE A 335 -18.08 6.14 -8.67
CA PHE A 335 -17.00 6.16 -7.70
C PHE A 335 -17.02 4.89 -6.82
N GLN A 336 -18.16 4.53 -6.23
CA GLN A 336 -18.29 3.32 -5.40
C GLN A 336 -17.98 2.05 -6.21
N SER A 337 -18.52 1.95 -7.42
CA SER A 337 -18.29 0.79 -8.31
C SER A 337 -16.83 0.61 -8.70
N ALA A 338 -16.05 1.69 -8.74
CA ALA A 338 -14.62 1.62 -9.06
C ALA A 338 -13.83 0.73 -8.08
N PHE A 339 -14.24 0.64 -6.82
CA PHE A 339 -13.54 -0.11 -5.79
C PHE A 339 -13.94 -1.59 -5.68
N GLN A 340 -14.71 -2.12 -6.62
CA GLN A 340 -15.15 -3.51 -6.60
C GLN A 340 -13.97 -4.51 -6.66
N SER A 341 -12.90 -4.17 -7.39
CA SER A 341 -11.69 -4.99 -7.52
C SER A 341 -10.58 -4.62 -6.52
N TYR A 342 -10.80 -3.60 -5.67
CA TYR A 342 -9.81 -3.08 -4.74
C TYR A 342 -9.73 -3.94 -3.46
N ALA A 343 -8.53 -4.29 -3.03
CA ALA A 343 -8.33 -5.10 -1.83
C ALA A 343 -7.36 -4.46 -0.81
N VAL A 344 -6.23 -3.91 -1.25
CA VAL A 344 -5.12 -3.44 -0.40
C VAL A 344 -4.43 -2.18 -0.98
N SER A 345 -3.84 -1.28 -0.14
CA SER A 345 -4.02 -1.22 1.32
C SER A 345 -5.35 -0.52 1.63
N GLY A 346 -5.95 -0.83 2.80
CA GLY A 346 -7.21 -0.20 3.19
C GLY A 346 -7.12 1.33 3.27
N GLN A 347 -8.07 2.00 2.63
CA GLN A 347 -8.19 3.44 2.57
C GLN A 347 -9.57 3.92 2.99
N ASN A 348 -9.63 5.02 3.72
CA ASN A 348 -10.84 5.83 3.88
C ASN A 348 -10.87 6.83 2.73
N TYR A 349 -11.59 6.54 1.65
CA TYR A 349 -11.73 7.47 0.54
C TYR A 349 -12.85 8.47 0.78
N LEU A 350 -12.50 9.76 0.82
CA LEU A 350 -13.44 10.87 0.84
C LEU A 350 -13.79 11.27 -0.60
N TYR A 351 -15.03 11.70 -0.76
CA TYR A 351 -15.65 12.08 -2.04
C TYR A 351 -16.34 13.42 -1.92
N ALA A 352 -16.23 14.24 -2.97
CA ALA A 352 -17.10 15.38 -3.22
C ALA A 352 -17.40 15.48 -4.72
N ASP A 353 -18.57 16.01 -5.11
CA ASP A 353 -18.91 16.21 -6.51
C ASP A 353 -19.41 17.64 -6.81
N THR A 354 -19.58 17.93 -8.10
CA THR A 354 -20.08 19.22 -8.58
C THR A 354 -21.56 19.49 -8.28
N LYS A 355 -22.28 18.52 -7.68
CA LYS A 355 -23.65 18.64 -7.17
C LYS A 355 -23.68 18.84 -5.66
N ASP A 356 -22.53 19.14 -5.06
CA ASP A 356 -22.31 19.39 -3.63
C ASP A 356 -22.57 18.17 -2.71
N ASN A 357 -22.62 16.96 -3.29
CA ASN A 357 -22.64 15.73 -2.50
C ASN A 357 -21.26 15.46 -1.91
N ILE A 358 -21.26 14.90 -0.70
CA ILE A 358 -20.05 14.47 0.01
C ILE A 358 -20.21 13.02 0.49
N GLY A 359 -19.09 12.28 0.53
CA GLY A 359 -19.13 10.88 0.93
C GLY A 359 -17.81 10.37 1.52
N LEU A 360 -17.90 9.20 2.17
CA LEU A 360 -16.77 8.41 2.63
C LEU A 360 -17.04 6.93 2.33
N LEU A 361 -16.10 6.31 1.66
CA LEU A 361 -16.10 4.89 1.31
C LEU A 361 -14.87 4.19 1.88
N PRO A 362 -15.03 3.13 2.69
CA PRO A 362 -13.92 2.24 3.03
C PRO A 362 -13.53 1.38 1.81
N ALA A 363 -12.38 1.68 1.23
CA ALA A 363 -11.82 0.93 0.11
C ALA A 363 -10.86 -0.14 0.63
N VAL A 364 -11.33 -1.37 0.76
CA VAL A 364 -10.55 -2.48 1.34
C VAL A 364 -11.27 -3.82 1.19
N LYS A 365 -10.52 -4.91 1.19
CA LYS A 365 -11.03 -6.27 1.38
C LYS A 365 -10.62 -6.75 2.78
N ILE A 366 -11.59 -7.03 3.63
CA ILE A 366 -11.38 -7.43 5.03
C ILE A 366 -11.70 -8.91 5.21
N PRO A 367 -10.81 -9.72 5.79
CA PRO A 367 -11.13 -11.09 6.17
C PRO A 367 -12.25 -11.14 7.22
N ARG A 368 -13.21 -12.03 7.04
CA ARG A 368 -14.21 -12.36 8.07
C ARG A 368 -13.54 -13.20 9.15
N ARG A 369 -13.68 -12.81 10.40
CA ARG A 369 -13.15 -13.48 11.58
C ARG A 369 -14.28 -13.82 12.55
N SER A 370 -14.12 -14.90 13.31
CA SER A 370 -15.09 -15.29 14.34
C SER A 370 -14.85 -14.59 15.69
N TYR A 371 -14.10 -13.49 15.69
CA TYR A 371 -13.79 -12.67 16.87
C TYR A 371 -13.74 -11.19 16.49
N ASP A 372 -14.08 -10.32 17.43
CA ASP A 372 -14.04 -8.86 17.24
C ASP A 372 -12.62 -8.32 17.41
N LYS A 373 -11.86 -8.89 18.34
CA LYS A 373 -10.46 -8.53 18.63
C LYS A 373 -9.60 -9.78 18.69
N PRO A 374 -8.40 -9.74 18.08
CA PRO A 374 -7.51 -10.89 18.16
C PRO A 374 -7.00 -11.09 19.59
N PRO A 375 -6.95 -12.35 20.07
CA PRO A 375 -6.51 -12.65 21.45
C PRO A 375 -5.02 -12.34 21.67
N SER A 376 -4.22 -12.30 20.62
CA SER A 376 -2.80 -11.93 20.63
C SER A 376 -2.38 -11.43 19.24
N LEU A 377 -1.21 -10.79 19.16
CA LEU A 377 -0.56 -10.41 17.91
C LEU A 377 -0.28 -11.60 16.99
N VAL A 378 0.06 -12.75 17.61
CA VAL A 378 0.31 -14.01 16.90
C VAL A 378 -0.78 -14.99 17.28
N LEU A 379 -1.51 -15.48 16.31
CA LEU A 379 -2.61 -16.43 16.44
C LEU A 379 -2.08 -17.88 16.35
N GLN A 380 -2.82 -18.83 16.92
CA GLN A 380 -2.51 -20.25 16.78
C GLN A 380 -3.17 -20.80 15.52
N SER A 381 -2.39 -21.45 14.67
CA SER A 381 -2.88 -21.94 13.36
C SER A 381 -3.79 -23.16 13.45
N ASP A 382 -3.69 -23.95 14.53
CA ASP A 382 -4.48 -25.14 14.81
C ASP A 382 -5.85 -24.85 15.45
N VAL A 383 -6.15 -23.58 15.73
CA VAL A 383 -7.43 -23.16 16.32
C VAL A 383 -8.39 -22.68 15.22
N PRO A 384 -9.41 -23.47 14.81
CA PRO A 384 -10.27 -23.17 13.67
C PRO A 384 -10.98 -21.81 13.74
N LYS A 385 -11.43 -21.40 14.93
CA LYS A 385 -12.09 -20.11 15.15
C LYS A 385 -11.19 -18.90 14.92
N LEU A 386 -9.86 -19.07 14.85
CA LEU A 386 -8.90 -18.02 14.57
C LEU A 386 -8.56 -17.92 13.08
N GLN A 387 -9.11 -18.81 12.25
CA GLN A 387 -8.92 -18.78 10.81
C GLN A 387 -9.90 -17.82 10.12
N TRP A 388 -9.54 -17.36 8.93
CA TRP A 388 -10.42 -16.54 8.11
C TRP A 388 -11.57 -17.39 7.53
N ASN A 389 -12.76 -16.81 7.55
CA ASN A 389 -13.97 -17.44 7.01
C ASN A 389 -14.60 -16.53 5.93
N GLY A 390 -13.90 -16.40 4.80
CA GLY A 390 -14.31 -15.53 3.70
C GLY A 390 -13.89 -14.07 3.88
N TYR A 391 -14.49 -13.18 3.07
CA TYR A 391 -14.12 -11.77 3.00
C TYR A 391 -15.34 -10.86 2.97
N LEU A 392 -15.12 -9.59 3.32
CA LEU A 392 -15.96 -8.44 3.03
C LEU A 392 -15.20 -7.53 2.07
N ASP A 393 -15.79 -7.16 0.97
CA ASP A 393 -15.26 -6.18 0.01
C ASP A 393 -15.78 -4.77 0.31
N SER A 394 -15.23 -3.78 -0.39
CA SER A 394 -15.60 -2.36 -0.22
C SER A 394 -17.10 -2.10 -0.38
N ASN A 395 -17.80 -2.83 -1.27
CA ASN A 395 -19.22 -2.63 -1.52
C ASN A 395 -20.12 -3.26 -0.44
N SER A 396 -19.56 -4.24 0.31
CA SER A 396 -20.23 -4.89 1.44
C SER A 396 -20.03 -4.12 2.76
N LEU A 397 -19.14 -3.15 2.78
CA LEU A 397 -18.86 -2.33 3.97
C LEU A 397 -19.80 -1.13 4.04
N PRO A 398 -20.14 -0.67 5.26
CA PRO A 398 -20.92 0.54 5.42
C PRO A 398 -20.13 1.75 4.93
N TYR A 399 -20.85 2.70 4.35
CA TYR A 399 -20.31 3.96 3.85
C TYR A 399 -21.11 5.14 4.39
N THR A 400 -20.61 6.35 4.23
CA THR A 400 -21.33 7.58 4.54
C THR A 400 -21.54 8.37 3.26
N PHE A 401 -22.78 8.82 3.03
CA PHE A 401 -23.11 9.69 1.91
C PHE A 401 -24.12 10.75 2.38
N ASN A 402 -23.80 12.02 2.15
CA ASN A 402 -24.60 13.19 2.54
C ASN A 402 -25.08 13.13 4.02
N PRO A 403 -24.17 13.03 5.00
CA PRO A 403 -24.59 12.96 6.40
C PRO A 403 -25.26 14.26 6.84
N PRO A 404 -26.22 14.20 7.81
CA PRO A 404 -26.88 15.38 8.35
C PRO A 404 -25.92 16.40 8.95
N SER A 405 -24.74 15.96 9.41
CA SER A 405 -23.65 16.82 9.88
C SER A 405 -23.11 17.76 8.80
N ALA A 406 -23.36 17.49 7.53
CA ALA A 406 -22.80 18.20 6.38
C ALA A 406 -21.26 18.29 6.37
N PHE A 407 -20.58 17.36 7.07
CA PHE A 407 -19.16 17.30 7.25
C PHE A 407 -18.68 15.87 7.46
N ILE A 408 -17.55 15.52 6.86
CA ILE A 408 -16.85 14.24 7.05
C ILE A 408 -15.36 14.52 7.23
N ALA A 409 -14.73 13.87 8.20
CA ALA A 409 -13.28 13.94 8.41
C ALA A 409 -12.69 12.54 8.61
N SER A 410 -11.43 12.40 8.28
CA SER A 410 -10.64 11.21 8.55
C SER A 410 -9.21 11.57 8.94
N ALA A 411 -8.73 10.96 10.03
CA ALA A 411 -7.37 11.07 10.54
C ALA A 411 -6.79 9.66 10.79
N ASN A 412 -6.94 8.76 9.82
CA ASN A 412 -6.56 7.34 9.92
C ASN A 412 -7.33 6.55 10.99
N ASN A 413 -8.48 7.04 11.39
CA ASN A 413 -9.38 6.40 12.34
C ASN A 413 -10.30 5.41 11.62
N GLN A 414 -10.93 4.53 12.39
CA GLN A 414 -12.06 3.75 11.89
C GLN A 414 -13.22 4.71 11.62
N PRO A 415 -13.73 4.80 10.37
CA PRO A 415 -14.63 5.88 9.97
C PRO A 415 -16.02 5.75 10.56
N MET A 416 -16.46 4.55 10.94
CA MET A 416 -17.79 4.28 11.46
C MET A 416 -17.82 3.00 12.30
N PRO A 417 -18.79 2.82 13.21
CA PRO A 417 -19.04 1.57 13.91
C PRO A 417 -19.42 0.48 12.90
N THR A 418 -18.83 -0.70 13.01
CA THR A 418 -19.17 -1.87 12.22
C THR A 418 -19.21 -3.11 13.11
N ALA A 419 -20.05 -4.10 12.72
CA ALA A 419 -20.05 -5.40 13.40
C ALA A 419 -18.74 -6.16 13.19
N THR A 420 -17.99 -5.87 12.12
CA THR A 420 -16.66 -6.43 11.86
C THR A 420 -15.63 -5.31 12.00
N PRO A 421 -14.59 -5.47 12.83
CA PRO A 421 -13.57 -4.44 12.98
C PRO A 421 -12.83 -4.24 11.65
N LEU A 422 -12.80 -3.00 11.16
CA LEU A 422 -12.07 -2.64 9.95
C LEU A 422 -10.56 -2.59 10.20
N GLY A 423 -10.16 -2.24 11.43
CA GLY A 423 -8.78 -2.21 11.88
C GLY A 423 -8.67 -2.44 13.38
N PHE A 424 -7.69 -3.20 13.83
CA PHE A 424 -7.56 -3.54 15.26
C PHE A 424 -7.06 -2.38 16.12
N PHE A 425 -6.30 -1.47 15.54
CA PHE A 425 -5.62 -0.40 16.27
C PHE A 425 -6.15 1.00 15.94
N SER A 426 -7.14 1.12 15.08
CA SER A 426 -7.75 2.40 14.79
C SER A 426 -8.85 2.72 15.82
N ARG A 427 -8.83 3.97 16.33
CA ARG A 427 -9.93 4.45 17.18
C ARG A 427 -11.17 4.76 16.34
N LEU A 428 -12.34 4.46 16.89
CA LEU A 428 -13.58 5.02 16.38
C LEU A 428 -13.52 6.55 16.51
N GLN A 429 -13.97 7.24 15.49
CA GLN A 429 -14.26 8.66 15.61
C GLN A 429 -15.53 8.77 16.45
N THR A 430 -15.42 9.26 17.67
CA THR A 430 -16.59 9.74 18.42
C THR A 430 -17.03 11.04 17.76
N ALA A 431 -18.31 11.09 17.38
CA ALA A 431 -18.94 12.24 16.73
C ALA A 431 -18.85 13.50 17.58
#